data_a950e2c976b1c849f3a654613a339636
#
_entry.id   a950e2c976b1c849f3a654613a339636
#
_cell.length_a   1.000
_cell.length_b   1.000
_cell.length_c   1.000
_cell.angle_alpha   90.00
_cell.angle_beta   90.00
_cell.angle_gamma   90.00
#
_symmetry.space_group_name_H-M   'P 1'
#
loop_
_entity.id
_entity.type
_entity.pdbx_description
1 polymer ?
#
loop_
_entity_poly.entity_id
_entity_poly.type
_entity_poly.pdbx_seq_one_letter_code
_entity_poly.pdbx_strand_id
1 'polypeptide(L)'
;IIGVNVMVALSNYADMVRTAINEKIDVIFSGAGLPLDLPSYLTTGSITKLVPIVSSSRAAKIICDKWQKNYNYLPDAIVVEGPKAGGHLGFKKEQLQDQNYALDVLIPEVVAIAASYKEQKHIPVIAAGGISTGEDIAHFMELGASGVQMGSIFVTTLECDASETFKEVYIHSKSEDVLIIESPVGMPGRAIDGEFIHSVNNGLEKPRKCSFHCIKTCDYTKSPYCIIKALYNAAKGNMKKGYAFAGSNAFL
;
A
#
# COMPACT_ATOMS: atom_id res chain seq x y z
N ILE A 1 7.70 -9.94 -15.52
CA ILE A 1 8.08 -9.65 -14.12
C ILE A 1 6.83 -9.74 -13.28
N ILE A 2 6.87 -10.55 -12.21
CA ILE A 2 5.77 -10.73 -11.26
C ILE A 2 6.26 -10.30 -9.88
N GLY A 3 5.47 -9.46 -9.19
CA GLY A 3 5.77 -9.01 -7.84
C GLY A 3 4.68 -9.35 -6.85
N VAL A 4 5.04 -9.40 -5.57
CA VAL A 4 4.08 -9.51 -4.47
C VAL A 4 4.22 -8.33 -3.53
N ASN A 5 3.10 -7.87 -2.97
CA ASN A 5 3.10 -6.86 -1.92
C ASN A 5 2.85 -7.54 -0.56
N VAL A 6 3.78 -7.37 0.39
CA VAL A 6 3.72 -7.98 1.71
C VAL A 6 3.78 -6.90 2.79
N MET A 7 2.71 -6.78 3.58
CA MET A 7 2.63 -5.79 4.65
C MET A 7 3.45 -6.21 5.87
N VAL A 8 4.32 -5.34 6.38
CA VAL A 8 5.11 -5.56 7.62
C VAL A 8 4.21 -5.84 8.84
N ALA A 9 3.01 -5.26 8.84
CA ALA A 9 2.04 -5.42 9.92
C ALA A 9 1.45 -6.84 10.05
N LEU A 10 1.63 -7.72 9.04
CA LEU A 10 1.11 -9.09 9.07
C LEU A 10 1.83 -9.95 10.11
N SER A 11 1.07 -10.80 10.82
CA SER A 11 1.63 -11.71 11.83
C SER A 11 2.59 -12.73 11.21
N ASN A 12 2.29 -13.20 10.00
CA ASN A 12 3.08 -14.18 9.24
C ASN A 12 3.99 -13.52 8.19
N TYR A 13 4.36 -12.25 8.37
CA TYR A 13 5.21 -11.50 7.44
C TYR A 13 6.45 -12.26 7.00
N ALA A 14 7.20 -12.79 7.98
CA ALA A 14 8.45 -13.50 7.72
C ALA A 14 8.25 -14.75 6.84
N ASP A 15 7.19 -15.51 7.10
CA ASP A 15 6.90 -16.73 6.35
C ASP A 15 6.46 -16.42 4.92
N MET A 16 5.65 -15.38 4.73
CA MET A 16 5.26 -14.91 3.40
C MET A 16 6.47 -14.45 2.58
N VAL A 17 7.37 -13.66 3.19
CA VAL A 17 8.59 -13.20 2.51
C VAL A 17 9.50 -14.39 2.14
N ARG A 18 9.74 -15.33 3.07
CA ARG A 18 10.55 -16.52 2.80
C ARG A 18 9.94 -17.38 1.69
N THR A 19 8.63 -17.58 1.73
CA THR A 19 7.93 -18.35 0.68
C THR A 19 8.09 -17.66 -0.67
N ALA A 20 7.85 -16.35 -0.75
CA ALA A 20 8.01 -15.60 -2.01
C ALA A 20 9.44 -15.72 -2.57
N ILE A 21 10.47 -15.61 -1.73
CA ILE A 21 11.88 -15.77 -2.14
C ILE A 21 12.16 -17.21 -2.62
N ASN A 22 11.67 -18.22 -1.90
CA ASN A 22 11.86 -19.63 -2.25
C ASN A 22 11.19 -19.97 -3.59
N GLU A 23 10.02 -19.38 -3.85
CA GLU A 23 9.30 -19.51 -5.13
C GLU A 23 9.86 -18.60 -6.24
N LYS A 24 10.98 -17.90 -5.97
CA LYS A 24 11.73 -17.07 -6.93
C LYS A 24 10.88 -15.95 -7.54
N ILE A 25 10.02 -15.32 -6.74
CA ILE A 25 9.30 -14.13 -7.19
C ILE A 25 10.30 -13.06 -7.66
N ASP A 26 9.98 -12.31 -8.72
CA ASP A 26 10.90 -11.31 -9.23
C ASP A 26 11.07 -10.13 -8.27
N VAL A 27 9.96 -9.66 -7.64
CA VAL A 27 9.98 -8.47 -6.80
C VAL A 27 9.10 -8.65 -5.55
N ILE A 28 9.59 -8.21 -4.39
CA ILE A 28 8.81 -8.02 -3.18
C ILE A 28 8.68 -6.53 -2.89
N PHE A 29 7.44 -6.02 -2.93
CA PHE A 29 7.08 -4.71 -2.40
C PHE A 29 6.72 -4.86 -0.93
N SER A 30 7.22 -3.98 -0.05
CA SER A 30 6.93 -4.08 1.38
C SER A 30 6.71 -2.72 2.02
N GLY A 31 5.54 -2.58 2.67
CA GLY A 31 5.08 -1.36 3.32
C GLY A 31 4.18 -1.67 4.52
N ALA A 32 3.32 -0.73 4.90
CA ALA A 32 2.52 -0.78 6.13
C ALA A 32 3.39 -1.04 7.37
N GLY A 33 4.42 -0.23 7.52
CA GLY A 33 5.52 -0.28 8.47
C GLY A 33 6.87 -0.22 7.75
N LEU A 34 7.95 -0.01 8.50
CA LEU A 34 9.30 0.03 7.92
C LEU A 34 9.87 -1.39 7.83
N PRO A 35 10.16 -1.92 6.62
CA PRO A 35 10.69 -3.28 6.41
C PRO A 35 12.20 -3.35 6.71
N LEU A 36 12.61 -3.00 7.94
CA LEU A 36 14.03 -2.81 8.28
C LEU A 36 14.87 -4.09 8.14
N ASP A 37 14.25 -5.25 8.31
CA ASP A 37 14.92 -6.55 8.29
C ASP A 37 14.66 -7.34 6.99
N LEU A 38 14.00 -6.75 5.99
CA LEU A 38 13.63 -7.45 4.76
C LEU A 38 14.84 -8.10 4.04
N PRO A 39 16.02 -7.45 3.91
CA PRO A 39 17.18 -8.09 3.27
C PRO A 39 17.70 -9.33 4.01
N SER A 40 17.41 -9.49 5.31
CA SER A 40 17.84 -10.66 6.08
C SER A 40 17.22 -11.99 5.62
N TYR A 41 16.14 -11.90 4.85
CA TYR A 41 15.47 -13.09 4.30
C TYR A 41 16.08 -13.58 2.98
N LEU A 42 16.92 -12.76 2.32
CA LEU A 42 17.61 -13.19 1.10
C LEU A 42 18.62 -14.30 1.43
N THR A 43 18.65 -15.30 0.58
CA THR A 43 19.62 -16.39 0.64
C THR A 43 20.65 -16.27 -0.49
N THR A 44 21.77 -16.95 -0.38
CA THR A 44 22.78 -16.96 -1.45
C THR A 44 22.16 -17.42 -2.77
N GLY A 45 22.30 -16.58 -3.80
CA GLY A 45 21.73 -16.85 -5.12
C GLY A 45 20.28 -16.40 -5.30
N SER A 46 19.67 -15.74 -4.31
CA SER A 46 18.34 -15.12 -4.50
C SER A 46 18.37 -14.07 -5.60
N ILE A 47 17.39 -14.14 -6.50
CA ILE A 47 17.19 -13.20 -7.62
C ILE A 47 16.15 -12.12 -7.31
N THR A 48 15.39 -12.32 -6.26
CA THR A 48 14.26 -11.46 -5.85
C THR A 48 14.73 -10.05 -5.51
N LYS A 49 14.09 -9.05 -6.11
CA LYS A 49 14.33 -7.63 -5.85
C LYS A 49 13.50 -7.15 -4.66
N LEU A 50 14.07 -6.28 -3.84
CA LEU A 50 13.42 -5.76 -2.65
C LEU A 50 13.12 -4.27 -2.80
N VAL A 51 11.82 -3.93 -2.70
CA VAL A 51 11.30 -2.59 -2.94
C VAL A 51 10.46 -2.14 -1.73
N PRO A 52 11.01 -1.29 -0.85
CA PRO A 52 10.23 -0.71 0.24
C PRO A 52 9.25 0.33 -0.27
N ILE A 53 8.09 0.42 0.41
CA ILE A 53 7.08 1.46 0.22
C ILE A 53 7.20 2.45 1.38
N VAL A 54 7.35 3.73 1.07
CA VAL A 54 7.53 4.81 2.05
C VAL A 54 6.56 5.97 1.78
N SER A 55 6.25 6.73 2.83
CA SER A 55 5.42 7.93 2.75
C SER A 55 6.18 9.18 3.23
N SER A 56 7.52 9.14 3.25
CA SER A 56 8.37 10.29 3.58
C SER A 56 9.82 10.05 3.18
N SER A 57 10.56 11.12 2.91
CA SER A 57 12.01 11.12 2.68
C SER A 57 12.79 10.58 3.88
N ARG A 58 12.34 10.90 5.11
CA ARG A 58 12.92 10.36 6.35
C ARG A 58 12.84 8.83 6.39
N ALA A 59 11.71 8.24 6.03
CA ALA A 59 11.54 6.78 5.99
C ALA A 59 12.46 6.15 4.96
N ALA A 60 12.57 6.73 3.75
CA ALA A 60 13.47 6.29 2.69
C ALA A 60 14.93 6.26 3.20
N LYS A 61 15.38 7.37 3.82
CA LYS A 61 16.74 7.45 4.37
C LYS A 61 17.00 6.40 5.44
N ILE A 62 16.09 6.23 6.41
CA ILE A 62 16.22 5.23 7.48
C ILE A 62 16.38 3.83 6.90
N ILE A 63 15.60 3.46 5.89
CA ILE A 63 15.66 2.14 5.26
C ILE A 63 17.01 1.97 4.54
N CYS A 64 17.42 2.92 3.70
CA CYS A 64 18.69 2.86 2.99
C CYS A 64 19.88 2.72 3.96
N ASP A 65 19.95 3.58 4.98
CA ASP A 65 21.02 3.54 5.99
C ASP A 65 21.05 2.20 6.75
N LYS A 66 19.87 1.71 7.18
CA LYS A 66 19.78 0.46 7.94
C LYS A 66 20.12 -0.75 7.09
N TRP A 67 19.60 -0.84 5.87
CA TRP A 67 19.89 -1.95 4.97
C TRP A 67 21.37 -1.97 4.58
N GLN A 68 21.94 -0.80 4.23
CA GLN A 68 23.36 -0.69 3.90
C GLN A 68 24.25 -1.11 5.09
N LYS A 69 23.94 -0.59 6.30
CA LYS A 69 24.74 -0.87 7.49
C LYS A 69 24.68 -2.32 7.94
N ASN A 70 23.48 -2.91 7.95
CA ASN A 70 23.27 -4.21 8.58
C ASN A 70 23.42 -5.38 7.60
N TYR A 71 23.18 -5.16 6.30
CA TYR A 71 23.08 -6.23 5.30
C TYR A 71 23.96 -5.98 4.07
N ASN A 72 24.67 -4.85 4.02
CA ASN A 72 25.41 -4.40 2.83
C ASN A 72 24.52 -4.42 1.57
N TYR A 73 23.29 -3.96 1.71
CA TYR A 73 22.24 -4.00 0.69
C TYR A 73 21.57 -2.63 0.57
N LEU A 74 21.26 -2.21 -0.65
CA LEU A 74 20.45 -1.02 -0.93
C LEU A 74 19.18 -1.43 -1.68
N PRO A 75 18.05 -0.71 -1.50
CA PRO A 75 16.80 -1.00 -2.22
C PRO A 75 17.01 -1.14 -3.73
N ASP A 76 16.27 -2.05 -4.36
CA ASP A 76 16.28 -2.19 -5.83
C ASP A 76 15.43 -1.12 -6.53
N ALA A 77 14.45 -0.58 -5.82
CA ALA A 77 13.70 0.65 -6.10
C ALA A 77 13.05 1.11 -4.78
N ILE A 78 12.49 2.31 -4.76
CA ILE A 78 11.68 2.82 -3.64
C ILE A 78 10.33 3.28 -4.20
N VAL A 79 9.22 2.76 -3.68
CA VAL A 79 7.89 3.30 -3.94
C VAL A 79 7.59 4.41 -2.94
N VAL A 80 7.21 5.57 -3.43
CA VAL A 80 6.74 6.71 -2.62
C VAL A 80 5.23 6.77 -2.73
N GLU A 81 4.57 6.44 -1.63
CA GLU A 81 3.12 6.46 -1.56
C GLU A 81 2.63 7.79 -0.98
N GLY A 82 1.90 8.55 -1.78
CA GLY A 82 1.34 9.84 -1.42
C GLY A 82 -0.02 9.73 -0.69
N PRO A 83 -0.52 10.85 -0.13
CA PRO A 83 -1.77 10.87 0.65
C PRO A 83 -3.03 10.58 -0.17
N LYS A 84 -2.94 10.56 -1.51
CA LYS A 84 -4.05 10.21 -2.42
C LYS A 84 -4.14 8.71 -2.73
N ALA A 85 -3.29 7.87 -2.12
CA ALA A 85 -3.34 6.43 -2.30
C ALA A 85 -4.65 5.80 -1.79
N GLY A 86 -4.95 4.62 -2.26
CA GLY A 86 -6.02 3.76 -1.75
C GLY A 86 -5.51 2.82 -0.66
N GLY A 87 -6.42 2.23 0.12
CA GLY A 87 -6.04 1.34 1.20
C GLY A 87 -5.51 2.07 2.43
N HIS A 88 -4.62 1.42 3.16
CA HIS A 88 -4.03 2.00 4.36
C HIS A 88 -3.03 3.09 4.02
N LEU A 89 -3.13 4.22 4.70
CA LEU A 89 -2.33 5.41 4.44
C LEU A 89 -1.25 5.58 5.51
N GLY A 90 0.00 5.78 5.08
CA GLY A 90 1.15 6.03 5.96
C GLY A 90 1.20 7.45 6.55
N PHE A 91 0.05 8.09 6.70
CA PHE A 91 -0.13 9.48 7.14
C PHE A 91 -1.10 9.56 8.30
N LYS A 92 -1.00 10.62 9.11
CA LYS A 92 -2.07 10.99 10.04
C LYS A 92 -3.22 11.66 9.26
N LYS A 93 -4.43 11.65 9.82
CA LYS A 93 -5.60 12.25 9.16
C LYS A 93 -5.38 13.71 8.77
N GLU A 94 -4.74 14.50 9.64
CA GLU A 94 -4.45 15.91 9.45
C GLU A 94 -3.48 16.16 8.28
N GLN A 95 -2.62 15.19 7.99
CA GLN A 95 -1.62 15.27 6.92
C GLN A 95 -2.21 14.99 5.54
N LEU A 96 -3.38 14.37 5.46
CA LEU A 96 -3.97 13.95 4.17
C LEU A 96 -4.38 15.13 3.28
N GLN A 97 -4.63 16.29 3.89
CA GLN A 97 -5.00 17.54 3.19
C GLN A 97 -3.87 18.57 3.18
N ASP A 98 -2.78 18.31 3.87
CA ASP A 98 -1.63 19.22 3.97
C ASP A 98 -0.75 19.09 2.73
N GLN A 99 -0.56 20.20 2.00
CA GLN A 99 0.23 20.26 0.78
C GLN A 99 1.71 19.90 1.00
N ASN A 100 2.22 20.04 2.21
CA ASN A 100 3.59 19.63 2.54
C ASN A 100 3.81 18.10 2.45
N TYR A 101 2.73 17.33 2.45
CA TYR A 101 2.74 15.87 2.27
C TYR A 101 2.27 15.44 0.87
N ALA A 102 2.02 16.38 -0.04
CA ALA A 102 1.64 16.05 -1.41
C ALA A 102 2.74 15.22 -2.09
N LEU A 103 2.32 14.33 -2.99
CA LEU A 103 3.27 13.48 -3.73
C LEU A 103 4.27 14.32 -4.54
N ASP A 104 3.85 15.50 -5.01
CA ASP A 104 4.68 16.51 -5.69
C ASP A 104 5.87 16.99 -4.85
N VAL A 105 5.72 17.03 -3.54
CA VAL A 105 6.79 17.37 -2.58
C VAL A 105 7.62 16.14 -2.25
N LEU A 106 6.96 15.00 -2.01
CA LEU A 106 7.62 13.78 -1.57
C LEU A 106 8.54 13.18 -2.63
N ILE A 107 8.16 13.23 -3.92
CA ILE A 107 8.95 12.64 -5.01
C ILE A 107 10.33 13.30 -5.12
N PRO A 108 10.47 14.62 -5.28
CA PRO A 108 11.80 15.25 -5.35
C PRO A 108 12.66 15.00 -4.11
N GLU A 109 12.04 14.99 -2.91
CA GLU A 109 12.78 14.69 -1.67
C GLU A 109 13.36 13.27 -1.66
N VAL A 110 12.54 12.27 -2.04
CA VAL A 110 13.01 10.87 -2.04
C VAL A 110 14.00 10.63 -3.19
N VAL A 111 13.83 11.27 -4.34
CA VAL A 111 14.81 11.26 -5.45
C VAL A 111 16.16 11.80 -4.96
N ALA A 112 16.18 12.90 -4.19
CA ALA A 112 17.41 13.43 -3.62
C ALA A 112 18.07 12.45 -2.62
N ILE A 113 17.27 11.75 -1.80
CA ILE A 113 17.79 10.68 -0.92
C ILE A 113 18.37 9.53 -1.74
N ALA A 114 17.64 9.01 -2.75
CA ALA A 114 18.13 7.94 -3.61
C ALA A 114 19.43 8.33 -4.33
N ALA A 115 19.54 9.57 -4.82
CA ALA A 115 20.74 10.11 -5.48
C ALA A 115 21.97 10.18 -4.55
N SER A 116 21.78 10.30 -3.22
CA SER A 116 22.91 10.31 -2.28
C SER A 116 23.66 8.96 -2.20
N TYR A 117 23.06 7.88 -2.72
CA TYR A 117 23.66 6.54 -2.79
C TYR A 117 24.15 6.17 -4.20
N LYS A 118 24.08 7.09 -5.18
CA LYS A 118 24.35 6.81 -6.60
C LYS A 118 25.71 6.16 -6.89
N GLU A 119 26.75 6.52 -6.10
CA GLU A 119 28.11 5.95 -6.26
C GLU A 119 28.16 4.45 -5.90
N GLN A 120 27.16 3.96 -5.12
CA GLN A 120 27.06 2.57 -4.72
C GLN A 120 26.01 1.83 -5.54
N LYS A 121 24.85 2.45 -5.77
CA LYS A 121 23.74 1.86 -6.53
C LYS A 121 22.79 2.95 -7.02
N HIS A 122 22.38 2.86 -8.28
CA HIS A 122 21.23 3.62 -8.77
C HIS A 122 19.95 3.02 -8.19
N ILE A 123 19.15 3.82 -7.50
CA ILE A 123 17.90 3.43 -6.86
C ILE A 123 16.75 4.16 -7.57
N PRO A 124 15.97 3.48 -8.43
CA PRO A 124 14.78 4.06 -9.05
C PRO A 124 13.74 4.46 -8.01
N VAL A 125 13.08 5.59 -8.21
CA VAL A 125 11.96 6.06 -7.37
C VAL A 125 10.67 5.94 -8.16
N ILE A 126 9.65 5.33 -7.55
CA ILE A 126 8.35 5.04 -8.17
C ILE A 126 7.28 5.85 -7.43
N ALA A 127 6.54 6.68 -8.15
CA ALA A 127 5.45 7.48 -7.59
C ALA A 127 4.16 6.65 -7.49
N ALA A 128 3.44 6.74 -6.36
CA ALA A 128 2.20 6.01 -6.11
C ALA A 128 1.16 6.87 -5.39
N GLY A 129 -0.11 6.70 -5.75
CA GLY A 129 -1.24 7.34 -5.07
C GLY A 129 -1.84 8.53 -5.82
N GLY A 130 -3.05 8.36 -6.31
CA GLY A 130 -3.81 9.39 -7.05
C GLY A 130 -3.39 9.55 -8.50
N ILE A 131 -2.61 8.64 -9.06
CA ILE A 131 -2.17 8.64 -10.45
C ILE A 131 -3.18 7.83 -11.26
N SER A 132 -3.76 8.43 -12.31
CA SER A 132 -4.81 7.82 -13.12
C SER A 132 -4.74 8.15 -14.61
N THR A 133 -4.00 9.17 -15.00
CA THR A 133 -3.92 9.64 -16.39
C THR A 133 -2.48 9.61 -16.93
N GLY A 134 -2.34 9.74 -18.26
CA GLY A 134 -1.03 9.90 -18.91
C GLY A 134 -0.34 11.19 -18.49
N GLU A 135 -1.10 12.26 -18.25
CA GLU A 135 -0.61 13.54 -17.76
C GLU A 135 -0.03 13.40 -16.34
N ASP A 136 -0.69 12.64 -15.45
CA ASP A 136 -0.16 12.36 -14.11
C ASP A 136 1.18 11.61 -14.22
N ILE A 137 1.26 10.61 -15.11
CA ILE A 137 2.50 9.84 -15.33
C ILE A 137 3.62 10.78 -15.77
N ALA A 138 3.38 11.59 -16.81
CA ALA A 138 4.36 12.54 -17.33
C ALA A 138 4.82 13.51 -16.24
N HIS A 139 3.89 14.08 -15.49
CA HIS A 139 4.17 15.01 -14.40
C HIS A 139 5.13 14.40 -13.34
N PHE A 140 4.86 13.20 -12.84
CA PHE A 140 5.74 12.59 -11.84
C PHE A 140 7.09 12.14 -12.42
N MET A 141 7.14 11.77 -13.70
CA MET A 141 8.40 11.52 -14.39
C MET A 141 9.26 12.79 -14.49
N GLU A 142 8.65 13.95 -14.79
CA GLU A 142 9.33 15.25 -14.82
C GLU A 142 9.86 15.64 -13.43
N LEU A 143 9.16 15.27 -12.34
CA LEU A 143 9.63 15.48 -10.97
C LEU A 143 10.77 14.51 -10.55
N GLY A 144 11.19 13.62 -11.45
CA GLY A 144 12.33 12.72 -11.26
C GLY A 144 11.98 11.29 -10.87
N ALA A 145 10.69 10.92 -10.85
CA ALA A 145 10.31 9.52 -10.70
C ALA A 145 10.78 8.70 -11.91
N SER A 146 11.17 7.45 -11.69
CA SER A 146 11.56 6.49 -12.72
C SER A 146 10.37 5.67 -13.26
N GLY A 147 9.21 5.82 -12.65
CA GLY A 147 7.98 5.15 -13.01
C GLY A 147 6.86 5.46 -12.02
N VAL A 148 5.69 4.88 -12.26
CA VAL A 148 4.51 5.06 -11.41
C VAL A 148 3.90 3.71 -11.02
N GLN A 149 3.19 3.69 -9.89
CA GLN A 149 2.36 2.56 -9.46
C GLN A 149 0.90 3.02 -9.42
N MET A 150 0.05 2.30 -10.13
CA MET A 150 -1.39 2.56 -10.21
C MET A 150 -2.17 1.29 -9.86
N GLY A 151 -3.30 1.45 -9.21
CA GLY A 151 -4.15 0.32 -8.80
C GLY A 151 -5.61 0.49 -9.22
N SER A 152 -6.27 1.56 -8.78
CA SER A 152 -7.73 1.72 -8.91
C SER A 152 -8.23 1.60 -10.35
N ILE A 153 -7.51 2.15 -11.32
CA ILE A 153 -7.90 2.11 -12.74
C ILE A 153 -7.91 0.69 -13.34
N PHE A 154 -7.16 -0.25 -12.74
CA PHE A 154 -7.11 -1.63 -13.21
C PHE A 154 -8.18 -2.52 -12.58
N VAL A 155 -8.90 -2.05 -11.56
CA VAL A 155 -9.95 -2.83 -10.90
C VAL A 155 -11.12 -3.11 -11.85
N THR A 156 -11.45 -2.16 -12.72
CA THR A 156 -12.58 -2.26 -13.65
C THR A 156 -12.24 -2.96 -14.97
N THR A 157 -11.02 -3.44 -15.13
CA THR A 157 -10.59 -4.15 -16.34
C THR A 157 -11.10 -5.59 -16.37
N LEU A 158 -11.10 -6.20 -17.56
CA LEU A 158 -11.47 -7.61 -17.75
C LEU A 158 -10.48 -8.56 -17.07
N GLU A 159 -9.22 -8.19 -17.00
CA GLU A 159 -8.14 -8.98 -16.41
C GLU A 159 -8.21 -9.04 -14.88
N CYS A 160 -8.89 -8.09 -14.23
CA CYS A 160 -9.11 -8.14 -12.79
C CYS A 160 -10.08 -9.27 -12.45
N ASP A 161 -9.67 -10.18 -11.56
CA ASP A 161 -10.43 -11.35 -11.13
C ASP A 161 -11.42 -11.09 -10.00
N ALA A 162 -11.58 -9.82 -9.58
CA ALA A 162 -12.63 -9.44 -8.64
C ALA A 162 -14.03 -9.68 -9.25
N SER A 163 -15.02 -9.93 -8.38
CA SER A 163 -16.41 -10.11 -8.83
C SER A 163 -16.92 -8.86 -9.54
N GLU A 164 -17.86 -9.04 -10.46
CA GLU A 164 -18.48 -7.90 -11.17
C GLU A 164 -19.11 -6.91 -10.19
N THR A 165 -19.79 -7.38 -9.15
CA THR A 165 -20.36 -6.50 -8.10
C THR A 165 -19.30 -5.65 -7.40
N PHE A 166 -18.08 -6.17 -7.24
CA PHE A 166 -16.96 -5.39 -6.70
C PHE A 166 -16.52 -4.30 -7.69
N LYS A 167 -16.40 -4.62 -8.97
CA LYS A 167 -16.04 -3.68 -10.04
C LYS A 167 -17.08 -2.57 -10.21
N GLU A 168 -18.37 -2.93 -10.14
CA GLU A 168 -19.50 -1.99 -10.21
C GLU A 168 -19.43 -0.91 -9.13
N VAL A 169 -18.89 -1.22 -7.94
CA VAL A 169 -18.70 -0.22 -6.89
C VAL A 169 -17.75 0.90 -7.35
N TYR A 170 -16.71 0.58 -8.10
CA TYR A 170 -15.82 1.59 -8.69
C TYR A 170 -16.49 2.35 -9.84
N ILE A 171 -17.14 1.62 -10.76
CA ILE A 171 -17.78 2.20 -11.96
C ILE A 171 -18.85 3.23 -11.59
N HIS A 172 -19.59 2.98 -10.51
CA HIS A 172 -20.67 3.85 -10.07
C HIS A 172 -20.26 4.87 -9.00
N SER A 173 -19.02 4.80 -8.51
CA SER A 173 -18.53 5.73 -7.49
C SER A 173 -18.37 7.14 -8.05
N LYS A 174 -18.58 8.12 -7.18
CA LYS A 174 -18.31 9.52 -7.42
C LYS A 174 -17.25 10.02 -6.44
N SER A 175 -16.77 11.24 -6.63
CA SER A 175 -15.75 11.82 -5.75
C SER A 175 -16.19 11.87 -4.29
N GLU A 176 -17.45 12.16 -4.03
CA GLU A 176 -18.05 12.22 -2.68
C GLU A 176 -18.16 10.86 -2.00
N ASP A 177 -18.12 9.76 -2.75
CA ASP A 177 -18.18 8.39 -2.22
C ASP A 177 -16.82 7.90 -1.72
N VAL A 178 -15.73 8.62 -2.02
CA VAL A 178 -14.37 8.22 -1.62
C VAL A 178 -14.05 8.81 -0.25
N LEU A 179 -14.06 7.94 0.78
CA LEU A 179 -13.99 8.33 2.18
C LEU A 179 -12.66 7.91 2.84
N ILE A 180 -12.32 8.61 3.93
CA ILE A 180 -11.30 8.15 4.88
C ILE A 180 -11.99 7.42 6.03
N ILE A 181 -11.64 6.15 6.19
CA ILE A 181 -12.16 5.26 7.24
C ILE A 181 -11.11 4.94 8.30
N GLU A 182 -11.55 4.54 9.48
CA GLU A 182 -10.69 3.97 10.50
C GLU A 182 -10.55 2.47 10.32
N SER A 183 -9.31 2.03 10.14
CA SER A 183 -9.02 0.61 9.94
C SER A 183 -8.61 -0.08 11.24
N PRO A 184 -8.99 -1.36 11.43
CA PRO A 184 -8.50 -2.19 12.53
C PRO A 184 -6.96 -2.34 12.60
N VAL A 185 -6.26 -1.95 11.55
CA VAL A 185 -4.79 -1.94 11.49
C VAL A 185 -4.19 -0.77 12.29
N GLY A 186 -5.02 0.21 12.69
CA GLY A 186 -4.57 1.39 13.43
C GLY A 186 -4.05 2.52 12.53
N MET A 187 -4.34 2.46 11.24
CA MET A 187 -4.00 3.47 10.24
C MET A 187 -5.29 3.97 9.58
N PRO A 188 -5.38 5.23 9.13
CA PRO A 188 -6.48 5.65 8.28
C PRO A 188 -6.43 4.86 6.97
N GLY A 189 -7.60 4.59 6.40
CA GLY A 189 -7.74 3.92 5.10
C GLY A 189 -8.62 4.73 4.16
N ARG A 190 -8.36 4.67 2.85
CA ARG A 190 -9.26 5.26 1.87
C ARG A 190 -10.04 4.17 1.17
N ALA A 191 -11.38 4.33 1.17
CA ALA A 191 -12.31 3.36 0.64
C ALA A 191 -13.50 4.04 -0.04
N ILE A 192 -14.25 3.29 -0.84
CA ILE A 192 -15.53 3.73 -1.38
C ILE A 192 -16.62 3.47 -0.34
N ASP A 193 -17.49 4.45 -0.12
CA ASP A 193 -18.61 4.38 0.81
C ASP A 193 -19.58 3.23 0.47
N GLY A 194 -20.29 2.75 1.48
CA GLY A 194 -21.27 1.68 1.30
C GLY A 194 -21.92 1.20 2.59
N GLU A 195 -22.91 0.32 2.46
CA GLU A 195 -23.73 -0.21 3.58
C GLU A 195 -22.87 -0.77 4.71
N PHE A 196 -21.77 -1.45 4.40
CA PHE A 196 -20.89 -2.03 5.40
C PHE A 196 -20.22 -0.95 6.26
N ILE A 197 -19.71 0.12 5.63
CA ILE A 197 -19.06 1.24 6.35
C ILE A 197 -20.08 1.92 7.26
N HIS A 198 -21.29 2.13 6.79
CA HIS A 198 -22.38 2.66 7.62
C HIS A 198 -22.70 1.75 8.80
N SER A 199 -22.75 0.42 8.59
CA SER A 199 -22.97 -0.56 9.67
C SER A 199 -21.83 -0.53 10.70
N VAL A 200 -20.59 -0.37 10.26
CA VAL A 200 -19.43 -0.22 11.14
C VAL A 200 -19.54 1.05 11.98
N ASN A 201 -19.87 2.18 11.37
CA ASN A 201 -20.04 3.46 12.05
C ASN A 201 -21.17 3.44 13.09
N ASN A 202 -22.20 2.63 12.85
CA ASN A 202 -23.30 2.38 13.78
C ASN A 202 -22.99 1.29 14.83
N GLY A 203 -21.77 0.73 14.85
CA GLY A 203 -21.35 -0.27 15.83
C GLY A 203 -21.92 -1.68 15.65
N LEU A 204 -22.47 -1.99 14.48
CA LEU A 204 -23.17 -3.26 14.20
C LEU A 204 -22.24 -4.41 13.79
N GLU A 205 -20.96 -4.13 13.45
CA GLU A 205 -20.03 -5.09 12.82
C GLU A 205 -18.92 -5.61 13.75
N LYS A 206 -19.10 -5.50 15.07
CA LYS A 206 -18.08 -5.95 16.05
C LYS A 206 -17.77 -7.43 15.92
N PRO A 207 -16.47 -7.82 15.82
CA PRO A 207 -16.12 -9.23 15.76
C PRO A 207 -16.37 -9.93 17.10
N ARG A 208 -16.97 -11.12 17.05
CA ARG A 208 -17.21 -11.95 18.26
C ARG A 208 -15.98 -12.79 18.63
N LYS A 209 -15.16 -13.15 17.63
CA LYS A 209 -13.91 -13.93 17.79
C LYS A 209 -12.94 -13.59 16.67
N CYS A 210 -11.65 -13.80 16.92
CA CYS A 210 -10.62 -13.75 15.89
C CYS A 210 -10.21 -15.18 15.48
N SER A 211 -10.35 -15.50 14.19
CA SER A 211 -9.94 -16.79 13.62
C SER A 211 -8.69 -16.67 12.75
N PHE A 212 -8.26 -15.47 12.43
CA PHE A 212 -7.20 -15.23 11.44
C PHE A 212 -5.86 -14.82 12.04
N HIS A 213 -5.87 -14.11 13.17
CA HIS A 213 -4.66 -13.55 13.80
C HIS A 213 -3.75 -12.85 12.80
N CYS A 214 -4.35 -12.10 11.85
CA CYS A 214 -3.69 -11.63 10.63
C CYS A 214 -2.78 -10.41 10.84
N ILE A 215 -3.10 -9.55 11.80
CA ILE A 215 -2.39 -8.29 12.07
C ILE A 215 -1.81 -8.31 13.49
N LYS A 216 -0.51 -8.01 13.63
CA LYS A 216 0.23 -8.04 14.90
C LYS A 216 -0.39 -7.17 15.99
N THR A 217 -0.91 -6.01 15.63
CA THR A 217 -1.44 -4.99 16.55
C THR A 217 -2.95 -5.07 16.74
N CYS A 218 -3.66 -5.97 16.05
CA CYS A 218 -5.10 -6.05 16.10
C CYS A 218 -5.58 -6.70 17.41
N ASP A 219 -6.27 -5.91 18.22
CA ASP A 219 -7.09 -6.39 19.33
C ASP A 219 -8.55 -6.51 18.85
N TYR A 220 -8.99 -7.72 18.53
CA TYR A 220 -10.33 -7.95 17.98
C TYR A 220 -11.46 -7.55 18.95
N THR A 221 -11.19 -7.48 20.26
CA THR A 221 -12.20 -7.08 21.26
C THR A 221 -12.51 -5.57 21.20
N LYS A 222 -11.57 -4.79 20.69
CA LYS A 222 -11.68 -3.34 20.50
C LYS A 222 -11.88 -2.93 19.05
N SER A 223 -11.65 -3.86 18.12
CA SER A 223 -11.75 -3.60 16.69
C SER A 223 -13.19 -3.34 16.27
N PRO A 224 -13.45 -2.33 15.43
CA PRO A 224 -14.81 -2.05 14.93
C PRO A 224 -15.33 -3.14 14.00
N TYR A 225 -14.45 -3.88 13.31
CA TYR A 225 -14.79 -5.00 12.44
C TYR A 225 -13.56 -5.90 12.17
N CYS A 226 -13.78 -7.07 11.58
CA CYS A 226 -12.70 -7.97 11.13
C CYS A 226 -12.32 -7.62 9.69
N ILE A 227 -11.13 -7.03 9.47
CA ILE A 227 -10.69 -6.55 8.16
C ILE A 227 -10.58 -7.68 7.12
N ILE A 228 -9.97 -8.82 7.47
CA ILE A 228 -9.86 -9.97 6.53
C ILE A 228 -11.23 -10.44 6.08
N LYS A 229 -12.19 -10.54 7.01
CA LYS A 229 -13.56 -10.96 6.67
C LYS A 229 -14.23 -9.95 5.76
N ALA A 230 -14.07 -8.65 6.02
CA ALA A 230 -14.64 -7.60 5.20
C ALA A 230 -14.07 -7.60 3.78
N LEU A 231 -12.75 -7.67 3.64
CA LEU A 231 -12.09 -7.70 2.32
C LEU A 231 -12.41 -8.98 1.54
N TYR A 232 -12.46 -10.14 2.22
CA TYR A 232 -12.87 -11.40 1.60
C TYR A 232 -14.31 -11.35 1.07
N ASN A 233 -15.23 -10.81 1.88
CA ASN A 233 -16.63 -10.64 1.46
C ASN A 233 -16.74 -9.71 0.24
N ALA A 234 -16.02 -8.59 0.25
CA ALA A 234 -15.99 -7.65 -0.86
C ALA A 234 -15.49 -8.31 -2.15
N ALA A 235 -14.35 -8.99 -2.10
CA ALA A 235 -13.79 -9.71 -3.26
C ALA A 235 -14.78 -10.74 -3.86
N LYS A 236 -15.63 -11.35 -3.01
CA LYS A 236 -16.70 -12.28 -3.43
C LYS A 236 -17.99 -11.58 -3.86
N GLY A 237 -18.04 -10.25 -3.92
CA GLY A 237 -19.20 -9.47 -4.32
C GLY A 237 -20.22 -9.22 -3.20
N ASN A 238 -19.95 -9.65 -1.96
CA ASN A 238 -20.85 -9.39 -0.83
C ASN A 238 -20.53 -8.02 -0.20
N MET A 239 -20.88 -6.95 -0.89
CA MET A 239 -20.60 -5.57 -0.48
C MET A 239 -21.38 -5.13 0.76
N LYS A 240 -22.48 -5.82 1.13
CA LYS A 240 -23.18 -5.59 2.40
C LYS A 240 -22.36 -5.99 3.64
N LYS A 241 -21.34 -6.85 3.46
CA LYS A 241 -20.46 -7.36 4.53
C LYS A 241 -18.99 -7.08 4.27
N GLY A 242 -18.71 -6.18 3.34
CA GLY A 242 -17.36 -5.79 2.98
C GLY A 242 -17.32 -4.45 2.26
N TYR A 243 -16.14 -3.94 1.99
CA TYR A 243 -15.92 -2.65 1.33
C TYR A 243 -14.72 -2.71 0.40
N ALA A 244 -14.65 -1.79 -0.55
CA ALA A 244 -13.56 -1.65 -1.48
C ALA A 244 -12.61 -0.53 -1.04
N PHE A 245 -11.32 -0.84 -0.89
CA PHE A 245 -10.28 0.18 -0.80
C PHE A 245 -10.08 0.83 -2.17
N ALA A 246 -9.91 2.14 -2.23
CA ALA A 246 -9.77 2.87 -3.48
C ALA A 246 -8.86 4.09 -3.32
N GLY A 247 -8.14 4.47 -4.37
CA GLY A 247 -7.44 5.75 -4.44
C GLY A 247 -8.40 6.94 -4.55
N SER A 248 -7.90 8.15 -4.33
CA SER A 248 -8.73 9.37 -4.39
C SER A 248 -9.41 9.59 -5.74
N ASN A 249 -8.84 9.05 -6.81
CA ASN A 249 -9.29 9.23 -8.18
C ASN A 249 -10.01 7.98 -8.74
N ALA A 250 -10.54 7.13 -7.86
CA ALA A 250 -11.18 5.86 -8.27
C ALA A 250 -12.47 6.03 -9.08
N PHE A 251 -13.04 7.23 -9.08
CA PHE A 251 -14.26 7.60 -9.79
C PHE A 251 -14.02 8.10 -11.24
N LEU A 252 -12.75 8.22 -11.68
CA LEU A 252 -12.38 8.70 -13.02
C LEU A 252 -12.49 7.63 -14.10
#